data_ea691cc70b84d928dae83764f6f1b4e1
#
_entry.id   ea691cc70b84d928dae83764f6f1b4e1
#
_cell.length_a   1.000
_cell.length_b   1.000
_cell.length_c   1.000
_cell.angle_alpha   90.00
_cell.angle_beta   90.00
_cell.angle_gamma   90.00
#
_symmetry.space_group_name_H-M   'P 1'
#
loop_
_entity.id
_entity.type
_entity.pdbx_description
1 polymer ?
#
loop_
_entity_poly.entity_id
_entity_poly.type
_entity_poly.pdbx_seq_one_letter_code
_entity_poly.pdbx_strand_id
1 'polypeptide(L)'
;MFPVWTLIVVLGCAAVWLAGAKIYQDQMAAYESYAAIRQTVSRDTFFPGVTIDGTDLGGMTMEEAQALIAQGQERTAQAFSLVVASGERRWRITSQEVPVTFDAQTVLARAYAVGRTGTLEERYAQIQQAAQSGVHLTTGFTYDRSAIDSLVDIIGDSLDVEARDATLDAFDVNNRTFTFTDAQAGYRIDRTQLAADILAALDEGAYDRVVIVQGETIEPSVVRSQLEGLFGRVSSFSTTTTKDRDRNTNIALSADAINGRVVLPGETLSFNDCTGQRTGAKGYREAGAIAGGVLVDDTGGGVCQTSSTLFNAVVRADLTIVKRSAHSWPSSYVNKGEVATVYWPSLDFVFKNEGKFPVFVVAWYADQTVTVEIYGQLLENGMKIDLESTVTKTIKPSDEILYTLDPSLPVGTRQSGRDKRTGYEVDTYKIYKDSEGNEIERKKLWTTTYRATQKEILYNDGSASAASE
;
A
#
# COMPACT_ATOMS: atom_id res chain seq x y z
N MET A 1 71.70 92.65 65.27
CA MET A 1 72.14 91.52 64.48
C MET A 1 71.43 90.27 65.05
N PHE A 2 70.44 89.79 64.33
CA PHE A 2 69.84 88.50 64.66
C PHE A 2 70.83 87.35 64.22
N PRO A 3 71.10 86.39 65.10
CA PRO A 3 72.09 85.41 64.77
C PRO A 3 71.58 84.49 63.60
N VAL A 4 72.47 84.25 62.62
CA VAL A 4 72.20 83.44 61.43
C VAL A 4 71.51 82.03 61.71
N TRP A 5 71.77 81.54 62.93
CA TRP A 5 71.16 80.26 63.42
C TRP A 5 69.64 80.35 63.55
N THR A 6 69.06 81.44 63.97
CA THR A 6 67.64 81.59 64.15
C THR A 6 66.93 81.56 62.79
N LEU A 7 67.57 82.15 61.76
CA LEU A 7 67.03 82.09 60.37
C LEU A 7 67.04 80.69 59.76
N ILE A 8 68.08 79.93 60.04
CA ILE A 8 68.19 78.56 59.60
C ILE A 8 67.15 77.68 60.27
N VAL A 9 66.88 77.82 61.55
CA VAL A 9 65.85 77.06 62.25
C VAL A 9 64.45 77.41 61.80
N VAL A 10 64.19 78.71 61.57
CA VAL A 10 62.89 79.16 61.09
C VAL A 10 62.66 78.65 59.65
N LEU A 11 63.71 78.72 58.79
CA LEU A 11 63.66 78.14 57.45
C LEU A 11 63.50 76.66 57.42
N GLY A 12 64.16 75.94 58.36
CA GLY A 12 64.02 74.52 58.56
C GLY A 12 62.64 74.11 59.02
N CYS A 13 62.07 74.82 60.00
CA CYS A 13 60.68 74.62 60.45
C CYS A 13 59.65 74.91 59.40
N ALA A 14 59.87 75.92 58.63
CA ALA A 14 58.97 76.32 57.51
C ALA A 14 59.04 75.25 56.36
N ALA A 15 60.24 74.75 56.09
CA ALA A 15 60.43 73.64 55.09
C ALA A 15 59.75 72.37 55.54
N VAL A 16 59.86 72.04 56.83
CA VAL A 16 59.20 70.79 57.44
C VAL A 16 57.67 71.03 57.44
N TRP A 17 57.19 72.24 57.75
CA TRP A 17 55.77 72.52 57.73
C TRP A 17 55.19 72.54 56.31
N LEU A 18 55.92 73.06 55.33
CA LEU A 18 55.54 73.05 53.93
C LEU A 18 55.56 71.64 53.35
N ALA A 19 56.58 70.77 53.72
CA ALA A 19 56.62 69.37 53.35
C ALA A 19 55.43 68.61 53.96
N GLY A 20 55.17 68.81 55.28
CA GLY A 20 53.99 68.23 55.96
C GLY A 20 52.65 68.64 55.37
N ALA A 21 52.53 69.92 55.03
CA ALA A 21 51.32 70.44 54.41
C ALA A 21 51.12 69.86 53.00
N LYS A 22 52.20 69.70 52.25
CA LYS A 22 52.17 68.99 50.94
C LYS A 22 51.78 67.54 51.06
N ILE A 23 52.42 66.82 52.00
CA ILE A 23 52.02 65.40 52.23
C ILE A 23 50.55 65.28 52.63
N TYR A 24 50.08 66.17 53.49
CA TYR A 24 48.66 66.19 53.86
C TYR A 24 47.77 66.48 52.67
N GLN A 25 48.11 67.48 51.83
CA GLN A 25 47.36 67.81 50.60
C GLN A 25 47.37 66.65 49.64
N ASP A 26 48.54 66.01 49.43
CA ASP A 26 48.64 64.83 48.57
C ASP A 26 47.81 63.59 49.06
N GLN A 27 47.79 63.41 50.41
CA GLN A 27 46.96 62.38 51.05
C GLN A 27 45.47 62.68 50.92
N MET A 28 45.09 63.94 51.12
CA MET A 28 43.68 64.33 50.98
C MET A 28 43.22 64.26 49.51
N ALA A 29 44.04 64.66 48.55
CA ALA A 29 43.75 64.45 47.14
C ALA A 29 43.63 62.96 46.73
N ALA A 30 44.51 62.15 47.29
CA ALA A 30 44.41 60.66 47.10
C ALA A 30 43.12 60.09 47.69
N TYR A 31 42.75 60.56 48.92
CA TYR A 31 41.53 60.12 49.57
C TYR A 31 40.27 60.59 48.82
N GLU A 32 40.21 61.80 48.35
CA GLU A 32 39.12 62.34 47.51
C GLU A 32 39.02 61.62 46.19
N SER A 33 40.16 61.38 45.55
CA SER A 33 40.21 60.57 44.35
C SER A 33 39.70 59.11 44.54
N TYR A 34 40.14 58.47 45.64
CA TYR A 34 39.67 57.12 46.01
C TYR A 34 38.15 57.11 46.32
N ALA A 35 37.66 58.13 47.03
CA ALA A 35 36.24 58.26 47.35
C ALA A 35 35.40 58.49 46.08
N ALA A 36 35.89 59.31 45.15
CA ALA A 36 35.25 59.52 43.83
C ALA A 36 35.21 58.25 42.99
N ILE A 37 36.31 57.49 42.97
CA ILE A 37 36.38 56.19 42.29
C ILE A 37 35.37 55.23 42.92
N ARG A 38 35.33 55.10 44.24
CA ARG A 38 34.36 54.23 44.92
C ARG A 38 32.93 54.63 44.60
N GLN A 39 32.61 55.90 44.62
CA GLN A 39 31.26 56.43 44.29
C GLN A 39 30.90 56.10 42.85
N THR A 40 31.83 56.24 41.92
CA THR A 40 31.60 55.90 40.48
C THR A 40 31.34 54.43 40.30
N VAL A 41 32.13 53.55 40.90
CA VAL A 41 32.07 52.08 40.76
C VAL A 41 30.84 51.48 41.49
N SER A 42 30.30 52.19 42.50
CA SER A 42 29.16 51.68 43.32
C SER A 42 27.77 51.98 42.74
N ARG A 43 27.68 52.52 41.53
CA ARG A 43 26.37 52.79 40.86
C ARG A 43 25.68 51.48 40.51
N ASP A 44 24.36 51.44 40.70
CA ASP A 44 23.50 50.31 40.38
C ASP A 44 22.87 50.42 38.97
N THR A 45 23.37 51.36 38.14
CA THR A 45 22.94 51.58 36.78
C THR A 45 24.02 51.17 35.80
N PHE A 46 23.67 50.87 34.54
CA PHE A 46 24.64 50.63 33.48
C PHE A 46 25.59 51.82 33.34
N PHE A 47 26.85 51.56 33.04
CA PHE A 47 27.84 52.61 32.84
C PHE A 47 27.73 53.23 31.45
N PRO A 48 28.08 54.51 31.31
CA PRO A 48 28.07 55.20 30.01
C PRO A 48 28.90 54.46 28.94
N GLY A 49 28.43 54.48 27.70
CA GLY A 49 29.09 53.84 26.57
C GLY A 49 28.75 52.36 26.39
N VAL A 50 27.92 51.76 27.27
CA VAL A 50 27.44 50.39 27.10
C VAL A 50 26.16 50.43 26.25
N THR A 51 26.19 49.74 25.12
CA THR A 51 25.04 49.62 24.19
C THR A 51 24.69 48.17 23.93
N ILE A 52 23.39 47.90 23.72
CA ILE A 52 22.88 46.64 23.20
C ILE A 52 22.01 46.94 21.96
N ASP A 53 22.27 46.29 20.84
CA ASP A 53 21.59 46.51 19.57
C ASP A 53 21.52 48.00 19.16
N GLY A 54 22.61 48.72 19.39
CA GLY A 54 22.68 50.19 19.15
C GLY A 54 21.95 51.06 20.15
N THR A 55 21.25 50.48 21.12
CA THR A 55 20.56 51.21 22.19
C THR A 55 21.52 51.51 23.34
N ASP A 56 21.69 52.83 23.72
CA ASP A 56 22.50 53.23 24.87
C ASP A 56 21.77 52.88 26.16
N LEU A 57 22.46 52.16 27.04
CA LEU A 57 21.95 51.76 28.37
C LEU A 57 22.53 52.64 29.50
N GLY A 58 23.45 53.58 29.19
CA GLY A 58 24.12 54.42 30.18
C GLY A 58 23.16 55.13 31.10
N GLY A 59 23.30 54.90 32.41
CA GLY A 59 22.45 55.51 33.44
C GLY A 59 21.15 54.75 33.72
N MET A 60 20.77 53.76 32.93
CA MET A 60 19.58 52.94 33.15
C MET A 60 19.80 51.91 34.27
N THR A 61 18.74 51.59 34.99
CA THR A 61 18.69 50.42 35.88
C THR A 61 18.58 49.14 35.05
N MET A 62 18.83 48.00 35.69
CA MET A 62 18.63 46.69 35.03
C MET A 62 17.19 46.50 34.54
N GLU A 63 16.21 46.95 35.31
CA GLU A 63 14.78 46.84 35.01
C GLU A 63 14.39 47.70 33.80
N GLU A 64 14.86 48.94 33.74
CA GLU A 64 14.64 49.84 32.58
C GLU A 64 15.28 49.27 31.29
N ALA A 65 16.51 48.77 31.39
CA ALA A 65 17.20 48.16 30.26
C ALA A 65 16.50 46.89 29.78
N GLN A 66 16.04 46.04 30.70
CA GLN A 66 15.26 44.80 30.35
C GLN A 66 13.98 45.18 29.61
N ALA A 67 13.22 46.17 30.10
CA ALA A 67 11.99 46.59 29.45
C ALA A 67 12.24 47.14 28.02
N LEU A 68 13.32 47.92 27.87
CA LEU A 68 13.65 48.54 26.57
C LEU A 68 14.12 47.49 25.55
N ILE A 69 14.95 46.55 25.95
CA ILE A 69 15.39 45.44 25.09
C ILE A 69 14.22 44.53 24.74
N ALA A 70 13.32 44.23 25.68
CA ALA A 70 12.13 43.39 25.41
C ALA A 70 11.23 44.02 24.32
N GLN A 71 11.04 45.34 24.34
CA GLN A 71 10.29 46.05 23.29
C GLN A 71 10.97 45.95 21.91
N GLY A 72 12.31 45.97 21.88
CA GLY A 72 13.09 45.75 20.67
C GLY A 72 12.88 44.33 20.09
N GLN A 73 12.94 43.33 20.95
CA GLN A 73 12.72 41.93 20.59
C GLN A 73 11.31 41.67 20.08
N GLU A 74 10.30 42.24 20.72
CA GLU A 74 8.91 42.13 20.27
C GLU A 74 8.73 42.69 18.86
N ARG A 75 9.33 43.86 18.58
CA ARG A 75 9.31 44.46 17.23
C ARG A 75 10.02 43.53 16.20
N THR A 76 11.14 42.94 16.56
CA THR A 76 11.86 42.00 15.69
C THR A 76 11.02 40.76 15.43
N ALA A 77 10.40 40.17 16.46
CA ALA A 77 9.51 39.02 16.33
C ALA A 77 8.27 39.30 15.46
N GLN A 78 7.69 40.53 15.59
CA GLN A 78 6.53 40.95 14.76
C GLN A 78 6.90 41.19 13.29
N ALA A 79 8.12 41.61 13.01
CA ALA A 79 8.61 41.81 11.63
C ALA A 79 8.86 40.50 10.90
N PHE A 80 8.97 39.38 11.62
CA PHE A 80 9.18 38.07 11.05
C PHE A 80 7.94 37.55 10.30
N SER A 81 8.02 37.46 8.98
CA SER A 81 6.94 36.94 8.12
C SER A 81 7.51 36.36 6.83
N LEU A 82 7.68 35.03 6.79
CA LEU A 82 8.14 34.31 5.62
C LEU A 82 6.95 33.69 4.87
N VAL A 83 7.00 33.59 3.55
CA VAL A 83 5.99 32.92 2.73
C VAL A 83 6.58 31.69 2.10
N VAL A 84 5.93 30.54 2.33
CA VAL A 84 6.21 29.27 1.60
C VAL A 84 5.15 29.13 0.51
N ALA A 85 5.55 28.71 -0.70
CA ALA A 85 4.68 28.66 -1.85
C ALA A 85 4.84 27.35 -2.66
N SER A 86 3.69 26.80 -3.09
CA SER A 86 3.63 25.70 -4.05
C SER A 86 2.47 25.95 -5.02
N GLY A 87 2.78 26.22 -6.29
CA GLY A 87 1.80 26.64 -7.27
C GLY A 87 1.02 27.88 -6.79
N GLU A 88 -0.29 27.73 -6.61
CA GLU A 88 -1.17 28.80 -6.09
C GLU A 88 -1.29 28.81 -4.56
N ARG A 89 -0.89 27.75 -3.90
CA ARG A 89 -0.96 27.62 -2.44
C ARG A 89 0.13 28.44 -1.77
N ARG A 90 -0.24 29.07 -0.64
CA ARG A 90 0.66 29.91 0.17
C ARG A 90 0.47 29.61 1.64
N TRP A 91 1.57 29.47 2.36
CA TRP A 91 1.62 29.39 3.81
C TRP A 91 2.44 30.56 4.31
N ARG A 92 1.89 31.31 5.25
CA ARG A 92 2.61 32.38 5.93
C ARG A 92 3.16 31.82 7.22
N ILE A 93 4.44 32.02 7.45
CA ILE A 93 5.16 31.63 8.65
C ILE A 93 5.52 32.88 9.43
N THR A 94 5.08 32.99 10.67
CA THR A 94 5.35 34.11 11.59
C THR A 94 5.98 33.57 12.88
N SER A 95 6.33 34.45 13.80
CA SER A 95 6.80 34.06 15.14
C SER A 95 5.74 33.29 15.97
N GLN A 96 4.49 33.24 15.52
CA GLN A 96 3.44 32.45 16.14
C GLN A 96 3.58 30.96 15.77
N GLU A 97 3.89 30.69 14.50
CA GLU A 97 4.09 29.33 14.00
C GLU A 97 5.50 28.79 14.35
N VAL A 98 6.51 29.67 14.31
CA VAL A 98 7.91 29.33 14.63
C VAL A 98 8.40 30.26 15.76
N PRO A 99 8.26 29.82 17.02
CA PRO A 99 8.71 30.60 18.16
C PRO A 99 10.21 30.93 18.10
N VAL A 100 10.55 32.18 18.45
CA VAL A 100 11.93 32.65 18.55
C VAL A 100 12.33 32.82 19.99
N THR A 101 13.55 32.45 20.36
CA THR A 101 14.12 32.66 21.69
C THR A 101 15.33 33.55 21.59
N PHE A 102 15.33 34.64 22.33
CA PHE A 102 16.41 35.63 22.38
C PHE A 102 17.35 35.35 23.56
N ASP A 103 18.64 35.65 23.39
CA ASP A 103 19.67 35.51 24.40
C ASP A 103 19.83 36.79 25.28
N ALA A 104 18.84 37.66 25.24
CA ALA A 104 18.85 38.98 25.86
C ALA A 104 19.29 38.99 27.33
N GLN A 105 18.83 38.05 28.14
CA GLN A 105 19.24 37.96 29.55
C GLN A 105 20.74 37.76 29.70
N THR A 106 21.33 36.91 28.87
CA THR A 106 22.77 36.67 28.88
C THR A 106 23.55 37.89 28.42
N VAL A 107 23.08 38.55 27.38
CA VAL A 107 23.71 39.79 26.87
C VAL A 107 23.58 40.93 27.85
N LEU A 108 22.40 41.13 28.48
CA LEU A 108 22.19 42.11 29.54
C LEU A 108 23.11 41.85 30.77
N ALA A 109 23.26 40.58 31.19
CA ALA A 109 24.16 40.23 32.27
C ALA A 109 25.62 40.57 31.94
N ARG A 110 26.06 40.35 30.70
CA ARG A 110 27.40 40.76 30.22
C ARG A 110 27.55 42.27 30.18
N ALA A 111 26.57 42.99 29.68
CA ALA A 111 26.54 44.45 29.66
C ALA A 111 26.62 45.04 31.08
N TYR A 112 25.87 44.47 32.01
CA TYR A 112 25.87 44.91 33.41
C TYR A 112 27.14 44.57 34.16
N ALA A 113 27.89 43.51 33.76
CA ALA A 113 29.17 43.12 34.35
C ALA A 113 30.31 44.12 34.08
N VAL A 114 30.16 44.99 33.07
CA VAL A 114 31.14 46.04 32.76
C VAL A 114 31.34 46.95 33.98
N GLY A 115 32.60 47.10 34.44
CA GLY A 115 32.98 47.88 35.64
C GLY A 115 32.55 47.27 36.98
N ARG A 116 32.10 45.97 36.99
CA ARG A 116 31.65 45.29 38.21
C ARG A 116 32.48 44.09 38.61
N THR A 117 33.46 43.69 37.80
CA THR A 117 34.33 42.54 38.04
C THR A 117 35.77 42.97 38.17
N GLY A 118 36.51 42.37 39.12
CA GLY A 118 37.91 42.69 39.43
C GLY A 118 38.14 43.62 40.60
N THR A 119 39.36 44.13 40.76
CA THR A 119 39.76 45.13 41.78
C THR A 119 39.08 46.48 41.51
N LEU A 120 39.18 47.40 42.50
CA LEU A 120 38.56 48.73 42.36
C LEU A 120 39.17 49.49 41.18
N GLU A 121 40.44 49.42 41.00
CA GLU A 121 41.20 50.06 39.91
C GLU A 121 40.81 49.46 38.54
N GLU A 122 40.73 48.14 38.43
CA GLU A 122 40.31 47.42 37.23
C GLU A 122 38.87 47.78 36.85
N ARG A 123 37.99 47.83 37.82
CA ARG A 123 36.58 48.21 37.59
C ARG A 123 36.47 49.65 37.11
N TYR A 124 37.23 50.57 37.72
CA TYR A 124 37.24 51.97 37.26
C TYR A 124 37.84 52.14 35.87
N ALA A 125 38.92 51.40 35.58
CA ALA A 125 39.51 51.39 34.22
C ALA A 125 38.52 50.87 33.17
N GLN A 126 37.76 49.80 33.46
CA GLN A 126 36.73 49.30 32.58
C GLN A 126 35.63 50.32 32.29
N ILE A 127 35.22 51.09 33.31
CA ILE A 127 34.23 52.14 33.18
C ILE A 127 34.73 53.30 32.29
N GLN A 128 36.00 53.70 32.50
CA GLN A 128 36.61 54.75 31.66
C GLN A 128 36.77 54.28 30.23
N GLN A 129 37.17 53.05 30.03
CA GLN A 129 37.31 52.48 28.69
C GLN A 129 35.94 52.38 27.98
N ALA A 130 34.88 51.92 28.69
CA ALA A 130 33.54 51.88 28.15
C ALA A 130 33.04 53.26 27.71
N ALA A 131 33.29 54.31 28.55
CA ALA A 131 32.88 55.67 28.23
C ALA A 131 33.61 56.26 27.03
N GLN A 132 34.89 55.88 26.80
CA GLN A 132 35.72 56.41 25.72
C GLN A 132 35.55 55.65 24.40
N SER A 133 35.53 54.33 24.45
CA SER A 133 35.58 53.45 23.26
C SER A 133 34.27 52.73 22.97
N GLY A 134 33.29 52.78 23.91
CA GLY A 134 32.06 52.01 23.85
C GLY A 134 32.24 50.50 24.15
N VAL A 135 31.18 49.88 24.64
CA VAL A 135 31.02 48.42 24.73
C VAL A 135 29.72 48.12 23.99
N HIS A 136 29.87 47.61 22.75
CA HIS A 136 28.76 47.36 21.86
C HIS A 136 28.44 45.87 21.87
N LEU A 137 27.27 45.50 22.35
CA LEU A 137 26.79 44.13 22.38
C LEU A 137 25.58 44.01 21.45
N THR A 138 25.37 42.80 20.92
CA THR A 138 24.20 42.48 20.12
C THR A 138 23.47 41.26 20.69
N THR A 139 22.13 41.28 20.67
CA THR A 139 21.33 40.13 21.00
C THR A 139 21.27 39.20 19.81
N GLY A 140 21.38 37.90 20.10
CA GLY A 140 21.09 36.82 19.15
C GLY A 140 19.71 36.21 19.41
N PHE A 141 19.21 35.46 18.46
CA PHE A 141 18.03 34.64 18.63
C PHE A 141 18.19 33.30 17.95
N THR A 142 17.41 32.30 18.40
CA THR A 142 17.33 30.98 17.83
C THR A 142 15.89 30.64 17.52
N TYR A 143 15.68 29.80 16.52
CA TYR A 143 14.35 29.32 16.14
C TYR A 143 14.09 27.96 16.77
N ASP A 144 12.82 27.69 17.07
CA ASP A 144 12.39 26.34 17.45
C ASP A 144 12.38 25.46 16.19
N ARG A 145 13.39 24.61 16.05
CA ARG A 145 13.53 23.68 14.92
C ARG A 145 12.38 22.66 14.88
N SER A 146 11.89 22.22 16.03
CA SER A 146 10.78 21.26 16.07
C SER A 146 9.47 21.85 15.54
N ALA A 147 9.27 23.15 15.70
CA ALA A 147 8.16 23.87 15.11
C ALA A 147 8.28 23.97 13.59
N ILE A 148 9.51 24.17 13.08
CA ILE A 148 9.77 24.18 11.62
C ILE A 148 9.51 22.79 11.03
N ASP A 149 10.02 21.73 11.65
CA ASP A 149 9.80 20.35 11.21
C ASP A 149 8.30 20.02 11.18
N SER A 150 7.57 20.39 12.24
CA SER A 150 6.11 20.19 12.31
C SER A 150 5.36 20.94 11.21
N LEU A 151 5.79 22.17 10.90
CA LEU A 151 5.19 22.97 9.83
C LEU A 151 5.48 22.37 8.46
N VAL A 152 6.69 21.91 8.24
CA VAL A 152 7.08 21.20 7.00
C VAL A 152 6.26 19.93 6.81
N ASP A 153 5.98 19.20 7.90
CA ASP A 153 5.11 18.01 7.86
C ASP A 153 3.68 18.41 7.48
N ILE A 154 3.12 19.45 8.07
CA ILE A 154 1.76 19.94 7.71
C ILE A 154 1.70 20.36 6.24
N ILE A 155 2.71 21.06 5.74
CA ILE A 155 2.78 21.46 4.33
C ILE A 155 2.89 20.22 3.44
N GLY A 156 3.77 19.26 3.80
CA GLY A 156 3.97 18.02 3.08
C GLY A 156 2.71 17.19 3.00
N ASP A 157 2.05 16.94 4.12
CA ASP A 157 0.81 16.16 4.18
C ASP A 157 -0.33 16.80 3.36
N SER A 158 -0.28 18.12 3.17
CA SER A 158 -1.25 18.83 2.32
C SER A 158 -0.95 18.78 0.83
N LEU A 159 0.30 18.47 0.43
CA LEU A 159 0.78 18.46 -0.96
C LEU A 159 1.08 17.06 -1.47
N ASP A 160 1.52 16.16 -0.60
CA ASP A 160 1.87 14.81 -0.98
C ASP A 160 0.63 14.06 -1.49
N VAL A 161 0.79 13.42 -2.63
CA VAL A 161 -0.23 12.59 -3.28
C VAL A 161 0.41 11.25 -3.58
N GLU A 162 -0.18 10.17 -3.09
CA GLU A 162 0.28 8.82 -3.42
C GLU A 162 -0.02 8.47 -4.88
N ALA A 163 0.96 7.86 -5.55
CA ALA A 163 0.74 7.30 -6.87
C ALA A 163 -0.26 6.15 -6.81
N ARG A 164 -1.11 6.05 -7.83
CA ARG A 164 -2.09 4.96 -7.94
C ARG A 164 -1.88 4.23 -9.25
N ASP A 165 -1.70 2.92 -9.16
CA ASP A 165 -1.61 2.05 -10.31
C ASP A 165 -2.96 1.94 -11.04
N ALA A 166 -2.90 1.70 -12.34
CA ALA A 166 -4.05 1.25 -13.10
C ALA A 166 -4.50 -0.11 -12.59
N THR A 167 -5.81 -0.35 -12.58
CA THR A 167 -6.40 -1.62 -12.14
C THR A 167 -7.44 -2.11 -13.15
N LEU A 168 -7.72 -3.42 -13.13
CA LEU A 168 -8.89 -3.95 -13.81
C LEU A 168 -10.14 -3.43 -13.11
N ASP A 169 -11.03 -2.77 -13.87
CA ASP A 169 -12.27 -2.19 -13.37
C ASP A 169 -13.44 -3.18 -13.56
N ALA A 170 -13.70 -3.62 -14.81
CA ALA A 170 -14.79 -4.52 -15.10
C ALA A 170 -14.53 -5.38 -16.35
N PHE A 171 -15.37 -6.40 -16.52
CA PHE A 171 -15.48 -7.19 -17.76
C PHE A 171 -16.94 -7.22 -18.24
N ASP A 172 -17.16 -6.77 -19.46
CA ASP A 172 -18.44 -6.87 -20.13
C ASP A 172 -18.58 -8.26 -20.80
N VAL A 173 -19.44 -9.10 -20.23
CA VAL A 173 -19.71 -10.47 -20.71
C VAL A 173 -20.30 -10.49 -22.12
N ASN A 174 -21.12 -9.50 -22.48
CA ASN A 174 -21.82 -9.45 -23.76
C ASN A 174 -20.87 -9.03 -24.90
N ASN A 175 -20.08 -7.98 -24.65
CA ASN A 175 -19.11 -7.45 -25.61
C ASN A 175 -17.74 -8.12 -25.50
N ARG A 176 -17.49 -8.90 -24.45
CA ARG A 176 -16.22 -9.59 -24.16
C ARG A 176 -15.03 -8.63 -24.08
N THR A 177 -15.26 -7.48 -23.44
CA THR A 177 -14.29 -6.40 -23.32
C THR A 177 -13.98 -6.10 -21.86
N PHE A 178 -12.70 -5.79 -21.58
CA PHE A 178 -12.23 -5.35 -20.28
C PHE A 178 -12.20 -3.83 -20.22
N THR A 179 -12.53 -3.27 -19.07
CA THR A 179 -12.30 -1.87 -18.73
C THR A 179 -11.29 -1.75 -17.60
N PHE A 180 -10.50 -0.68 -17.60
CA PHE A 180 -9.43 -0.44 -16.65
C PHE A 180 -9.53 0.98 -16.12
N THR A 181 -9.15 1.18 -14.86
CA THR A 181 -8.92 2.52 -14.33
C THR A 181 -7.63 3.08 -14.92
N ASP A 182 -7.55 4.41 -15.01
CA ASP A 182 -6.29 5.06 -15.37
C ASP A 182 -5.38 5.15 -14.13
N ALA A 183 -4.09 5.02 -14.37
CA ALA A 183 -3.07 5.27 -13.37
C ALA A 183 -3.01 6.77 -13.04
N GLN A 184 -2.65 7.11 -11.82
CA GLN A 184 -2.46 8.48 -11.36
C GLN A 184 -1.06 8.64 -10.81
N ALA A 185 -0.30 9.58 -11.34
CA ALA A 185 0.98 9.94 -10.77
C ALA A 185 0.78 10.56 -9.38
N GLY A 186 1.68 10.23 -8.47
CA GLY A 186 1.80 10.87 -7.18
C GLY A 186 2.71 12.08 -7.22
N TYR A 187 2.80 12.76 -6.10
CA TYR A 187 3.73 13.86 -5.89
C TYR A 187 4.21 13.81 -4.44
N ARG A 188 5.50 14.02 -4.21
CA ARG A 188 6.11 14.08 -2.87
C ARG A 188 7.05 15.26 -2.79
N ILE A 189 6.87 16.09 -1.76
CA ILE A 189 7.78 17.21 -1.52
C ILE A 189 9.09 16.73 -0.90
N ASP A 190 10.17 17.49 -1.15
CA ASP A 190 11.42 17.34 -0.41
C ASP A 190 11.34 18.11 0.91
N ARG A 191 10.90 17.41 1.97
CA ARG A 191 10.74 18.00 3.32
C ARG A 191 12.06 18.46 3.90
N THR A 192 13.16 17.75 3.60
CA THR A 192 14.50 18.10 4.08
C THR A 192 14.97 19.41 3.45
N GLN A 193 14.80 19.56 2.14
CA GLN A 193 15.17 20.77 1.43
C GLN A 193 14.28 21.96 1.85
N LEU A 194 12.99 21.71 2.00
CA LEU A 194 12.05 22.76 2.45
C LEU A 194 12.43 23.29 3.85
N ALA A 195 12.74 22.41 4.80
CA ALA A 195 13.19 22.81 6.13
C ALA A 195 14.50 23.63 6.07
N ALA A 196 15.46 23.17 5.23
CA ALA A 196 16.72 23.87 5.03
C ALA A 196 16.52 25.28 4.42
N ASP A 197 15.65 25.39 3.42
CA ASP A 197 15.37 26.67 2.75
C ASP A 197 14.66 27.67 3.68
N ILE A 198 13.74 27.17 4.52
CA ILE A 198 13.09 28.00 5.56
C ILE A 198 14.14 28.49 6.55
N LEU A 199 14.99 27.60 7.10
CA LEU A 199 16.06 27.96 8.03
C LEU A 199 17.03 28.98 7.41
N ALA A 200 17.45 28.76 6.18
CA ALA A 200 18.37 29.67 5.49
C ALA A 200 17.75 31.08 5.32
N ALA A 201 16.47 31.15 4.94
CA ALA A 201 15.78 32.43 4.82
C ALA A 201 15.65 33.16 6.17
N LEU A 202 15.45 32.41 7.26
CA LEU A 202 15.37 32.97 8.61
C LEU A 202 16.72 33.45 9.13
N ASP A 203 17.77 32.66 8.93
CA ASP A 203 19.15 32.97 9.36
C ASP A 203 19.72 34.18 8.60
N GLU A 204 19.37 34.33 7.31
CA GLU A 204 19.73 35.50 6.49
C GLU A 204 18.89 36.77 6.83
N GLY A 205 17.85 36.65 7.62
CA GLY A 205 16.90 37.76 7.88
C GLY A 205 16.07 38.15 6.64
N ALA A 206 15.97 37.24 5.67
CA ALA A 206 15.27 37.49 4.40
C ALA A 206 13.75 37.24 4.54
N TYR A 207 13.11 37.96 5.41
CA TYR A 207 11.71 37.73 5.81
C TYR A 207 10.67 38.09 4.73
N ASP A 208 11.06 38.75 3.66
CA ASP A 208 10.26 39.02 2.46
C ASP A 208 10.45 37.99 1.34
N ARG A 209 11.36 37.03 1.53
CA ARG A 209 11.60 35.94 0.58
C ARG A 209 10.39 35.02 0.50
N VAL A 210 10.10 34.54 -0.72
CA VAL A 210 9.19 33.43 -0.95
C VAL A 210 9.99 32.15 -1.11
N VAL A 211 9.84 31.20 -0.20
CA VAL A 211 10.42 29.86 -0.28
C VAL A 211 9.51 29.00 -1.17
N ILE A 212 10.07 28.47 -2.25
CA ILE A 212 9.34 27.61 -3.19
C ILE A 212 9.51 26.17 -2.80
N VAL A 213 8.40 25.46 -2.57
CA VAL A 213 8.42 24.02 -2.27
C VAL A 213 8.93 23.26 -3.49
N GLN A 214 9.96 22.45 -3.28
CA GLN A 214 10.48 21.51 -4.25
C GLN A 214 9.89 20.13 -3.98
N GLY A 215 9.77 19.29 -5.01
CA GLY A 215 9.29 17.92 -4.89
C GLY A 215 9.45 17.16 -6.21
N GLU A 216 9.11 15.89 -6.17
CA GLU A 216 9.21 14.99 -7.30
C GLU A 216 7.87 14.32 -7.64
N THR A 217 7.67 14.01 -8.90
CA THR A 217 6.56 13.19 -9.35
C THR A 217 6.88 11.73 -9.05
N ILE A 218 5.93 11.02 -8.44
CA ILE A 218 6.02 9.58 -8.20
C ILE A 218 5.23 8.88 -9.29
N GLU A 219 5.93 8.22 -10.18
CA GLU A 219 5.27 7.49 -11.26
C GLU A 219 4.58 6.23 -10.73
N PRO A 220 3.39 5.89 -11.24
CA PRO A 220 2.73 4.64 -10.90
C PRO A 220 3.52 3.45 -11.45
N SER A 221 3.50 2.32 -10.74
CA SER A 221 4.21 1.10 -11.14
C SER A 221 3.55 0.41 -12.33
N VAL A 222 2.24 0.56 -12.49
CA VAL A 222 1.46 -0.06 -13.57
C VAL A 222 0.58 0.99 -14.24
N VAL A 223 0.77 1.16 -15.55
CA VAL A 223 -0.08 2.03 -16.37
C VAL A 223 -1.10 1.22 -17.18
N ARG A 224 -2.20 1.83 -17.56
CA ARG A 224 -3.33 1.19 -18.27
C ARG A 224 -2.89 0.42 -19.52
N SER A 225 -2.00 0.97 -20.33
CA SER A 225 -1.53 0.32 -21.57
C SER A 225 -0.79 -1.00 -21.31
N GLN A 226 -0.17 -1.17 -20.13
CA GLN A 226 0.45 -2.43 -19.72
C GLN A 226 -0.62 -3.48 -19.39
N LEU A 227 -1.73 -3.09 -18.75
CA LEU A 227 -2.84 -3.99 -18.43
C LEU A 227 -3.62 -4.42 -19.67
N GLU A 228 -3.93 -3.50 -20.59
CA GLU A 228 -4.71 -3.78 -21.80
C GLU A 228 -4.12 -4.93 -22.62
N GLY A 229 -2.79 -5.05 -22.68
CA GLY A 229 -2.11 -6.15 -23.36
C GLY A 229 -2.08 -7.48 -22.60
N LEU A 230 -2.39 -7.46 -21.30
CA LEU A 230 -2.31 -8.66 -20.43
C LEU A 230 -3.64 -9.40 -20.31
N PHE A 231 -4.77 -8.81 -20.71
CA PHE A 231 -6.09 -9.39 -20.52
C PHE A 231 -6.76 -9.75 -21.85
N GLY A 232 -7.44 -10.89 -21.85
CA GLY A 232 -8.13 -11.37 -23.03
C GLY A 232 -8.80 -12.72 -22.79
N ARG A 233 -9.14 -13.40 -23.89
CA ARG A 233 -9.62 -14.78 -23.86
C ARG A 233 -8.45 -15.73 -23.63
N VAL A 234 -8.40 -16.33 -22.42
CA VAL A 234 -7.33 -17.27 -22.02
C VAL A 234 -7.53 -18.62 -22.70
N SER A 235 -8.78 -19.10 -22.75
CA SER A 235 -9.12 -20.40 -23.36
C SER A 235 -10.52 -20.40 -23.95
N SER A 236 -10.77 -21.36 -24.82
CA SER A 236 -12.08 -21.68 -25.36
C SER A 236 -12.18 -23.19 -25.61
N PHE A 237 -13.34 -23.76 -25.28
CA PHE A 237 -13.63 -25.15 -25.63
C PHE A 237 -15.10 -25.30 -26.00
N SER A 238 -15.38 -26.16 -26.98
CA SER A 238 -16.73 -26.40 -27.50
C SER A 238 -16.98 -27.88 -27.70
N THR A 239 -18.22 -28.30 -27.49
CA THR A 239 -18.65 -29.66 -27.78
C THR A 239 -19.97 -29.66 -28.56
N THR A 240 -20.06 -30.49 -29.59
CA THR A 240 -21.26 -30.69 -30.40
C THR A 240 -22.28 -31.55 -29.67
N THR A 241 -23.54 -31.14 -29.67
CA THR A 241 -24.63 -31.87 -29.01
C THR A 241 -25.42 -32.72 -30.01
N THR A 242 -26.28 -33.57 -29.51
CA THR A 242 -27.20 -34.36 -30.31
C THR A 242 -28.36 -33.50 -30.83
N LYS A 243 -29.23 -34.03 -31.66
CA LYS A 243 -30.46 -33.37 -32.14
C LYS A 243 -31.65 -33.40 -31.15
N ASP A 244 -31.44 -34.04 -29.99
CA ASP A 244 -32.45 -34.17 -28.95
C ASP A 244 -32.76 -32.78 -28.35
N ARG A 245 -33.98 -32.32 -28.51
CA ARG A 245 -34.42 -30.99 -28.12
C ARG A 245 -34.43 -30.79 -26.62
N ASP A 246 -34.93 -31.78 -25.87
CA ASP A 246 -35.06 -31.67 -24.42
C ASP A 246 -33.68 -31.72 -23.74
N ARG A 247 -32.79 -32.57 -24.23
CA ARG A 247 -31.39 -32.59 -23.85
C ARG A 247 -30.70 -31.26 -24.14
N ASN A 248 -30.92 -30.66 -25.31
CA ASN A 248 -30.32 -29.39 -25.69
C ASN A 248 -30.90 -28.22 -24.87
N THR A 249 -32.17 -28.29 -24.45
CA THR A 249 -32.74 -27.35 -23.46
C THR A 249 -31.97 -27.40 -22.13
N ASN A 250 -31.69 -28.60 -21.61
CA ASN A 250 -30.93 -28.76 -20.38
C ASN A 250 -29.49 -28.23 -20.49
N ILE A 251 -28.86 -28.44 -21.63
CA ILE A 251 -27.52 -27.91 -21.93
C ILE A 251 -27.54 -26.39 -21.95
N ALA A 252 -28.52 -25.78 -22.63
CA ALA A 252 -28.66 -24.33 -22.68
C ALA A 252 -28.87 -23.73 -21.29
N LEU A 253 -29.80 -24.26 -20.50
CA LEU A 253 -30.06 -23.81 -19.13
C LEU A 253 -28.82 -23.91 -18.24
N SER A 254 -28.04 -24.99 -18.38
CA SER A 254 -26.82 -25.17 -17.60
C SER A 254 -25.67 -24.27 -18.07
N ALA A 255 -25.61 -23.93 -19.37
CA ALA A 255 -24.66 -22.95 -19.91
C ALA A 255 -25.01 -21.55 -19.40
N ASP A 256 -26.29 -21.15 -19.45
CA ASP A 256 -26.76 -19.85 -18.93
C ASP A 256 -26.47 -19.68 -17.42
N ALA A 257 -26.59 -20.78 -16.64
CA ALA A 257 -26.34 -20.73 -15.21
C ALA A 257 -24.87 -20.45 -14.83
N ILE A 258 -23.92 -20.83 -15.68
CA ILE A 258 -22.48 -20.57 -15.51
C ILE A 258 -22.00 -19.34 -16.26
N ASN A 259 -22.80 -18.80 -17.18
CA ASN A 259 -22.46 -17.62 -17.95
C ASN A 259 -22.36 -16.37 -17.05
N GLY A 260 -21.35 -15.54 -17.27
CA GLY A 260 -21.11 -14.32 -16.51
C GLY A 260 -20.59 -14.53 -15.08
N ARG A 261 -20.24 -15.77 -14.71
CA ARG A 261 -19.65 -16.02 -13.40
C ARG A 261 -18.24 -15.46 -13.32
N VAL A 262 -17.94 -14.85 -12.18
CA VAL A 262 -16.63 -14.30 -11.84
C VAL A 262 -16.04 -15.12 -10.72
N VAL A 263 -14.77 -15.46 -10.82
CA VAL A 263 -14.02 -16.15 -9.76
C VAL A 263 -12.84 -15.28 -9.35
N LEU A 264 -12.94 -14.68 -8.19
CA LEU A 264 -11.91 -13.79 -7.66
C LEU A 264 -10.64 -14.58 -7.28
N PRO A 265 -9.49 -13.91 -7.12
CA PRO A 265 -8.28 -14.54 -6.61
C PRO A 265 -8.52 -15.31 -5.31
N GLY A 266 -8.13 -16.58 -5.28
CA GLY A 266 -8.31 -17.49 -4.14
C GLY A 266 -9.68 -18.15 -4.04
N GLU A 267 -10.67 -17.72 -4.82
CA GLU A 267 -12.03 -18.29 -4.79
C GLU A 267 -12.16 -19.56 -5.64
N THR A 268 -13.23 -20.29 -5.38
CA THR A 268 -13.64 -21.47 -6.13
C THR A 268 -15.00 -21.26 -6.80
N LEU A 269 -15.22 -21.94 -7.93
CA LEU A 269 -16.53 -22.04 -8.55
C LEU A 269 -16.96 -23.51 -8.58
N SER A 270 -18.14 -23.78 -8.02
CA SER A 270 -18.86 -25.06 -8.08
C SER A 270 -19.91 -24.99 -9.19
N PHE A 271 -19.87 -25.98 -10.09
CA PHE A 271 -20.86 -26.10 -11.15
C PHE A 271 -22.26 -26.37 -10.56
N ASN A 272 -22.34 -27.21 -9.51
CA ASN A 272 -23.59 -27.51 -8.84
C ASN A 272 -24.18 -26.28 -8.14
N ASP A 273 -23.36 -25.43 -7.51
CA ASP A 273 -23.86 -24.20 -6.87
C ASP A 273 -24.41 -23.21 -7.91
N CYS A 274 -23.80 -23.15 -9.10
CA CYS A 274 -24.31 -22.30 -10.19
C CYS A 274 -25.67 -22.78 -10.71
N THR A 275 -25.83 -24.09 -10.96
CA THR A 275 -27.04 -24.67 -11.57
C THR A 275 -28.11 -25.03 -10.55
N GLY A 276 -27.71 -25.38 -9.32
CA GLY A 276 -28.54 -25.96 -8.28
C GLY A 276 -29.13 -27.33 -8.69
N GLN A 277 -30.13 -27.80 -7.94
CA GLN A 277 -30.84 -28.99 -8.32
C GLN A 277 -31.60 -28.79 -9.64
N ARG A 278 -31.49 -29.75 -10.54
CA ARG A 278 -32.12 -29.76 -11.87
C ARG A 278 -33.54 -30.25 -11.70
N THR A 279 -34.53 -29.37 -11.83
CA THR A 279 -35.95 -29.67 -11.62
C THR A 279 -36.77 -29.16 -12.80
N GLY A 280 -37.95 -29.78 -13.05
CA GLY A 280 -38.89 -29.28 -14.03
C GLY A 280 -39.36 -27.85 -13.78
N ALA A 281 -39.44 -27.42 -12.50
CA ALA A 281 -39.77 -26.04 -12.14
C ALA A 281 -38.75 -25.02 -12.60
N LYS A 282 -37.50 -25.42 -12.77
CA LYS A 282 -36.39 -24.60 -13.37
C LYS A 282 -36.31 -24.74 -14.89
N GLY A 283 -37.24 -25.47 -15.51
CA GLY A 283 -37.25 -25.70 -16.97
C GLY A 283 -36.45 -26.91 -17.44
N TYR A 284 -35.79 -27.65 -16.54
CA TYR A 284 -35.09 -28.88 -16.92
C TYR A 284 -36.10 -29.97 -17.30
N ARG A 285 -35.72 -30.78 -18.29
CA ARG A 285 -36.53 -31.82 -18.90
C ARG A 285 -35.89 -33.19 -18.72
N GLU A 286 -36.70 -34.23 -18.88
CA GLU A 286 -36.24 -35.60 -18.97
C GLU A 286 -35.50 -35.81 -20.29
N ALA A 287 -34.33 -36.38 -20.23
CA ALA A 287 -33.50 -36.72 -21.38
C ALA A 287 -32.47 -37.76 -20.98
N GLY A 288 -31.86 -38.40 -21.95
CA GLY A 288 -30.89 -39.49 -21.74
C GLY A 288 -29.72 -39.10 -20.84
N ALA A 289 -29.55 -39.79 -19.72
CA ALA A 289 -28.49 -39.66 -18.74
C ALA A 289 -27.84 -41.03 -18.46
N ILE A 290 -26.59 -41.00 -17.93
CA ILE A 290 -25.87 -42.23 -17.56
C ILE A 290 -26.01 -42.37 -16.03
N ALA A 291 -26.84 -43.30 -15.58
CA ALA A 291 -26.99 -43.66 -14.18
C ALA A 291 -26.74 -45.16 -13.94
N GLY A 292 -25.93 -45.50 -12.93
CA GLY A 292 -25.64 -46.89 -12.58
C GLY A 292 -24.97 -47.74 -13.72
N GLY A 293 -24.40 -47.06 -14.75
CA GLY A 293 -23.82 -47.75 -15.90
C GLY A 293 -24.83 -48.12 -17.00
N VAL A 294 -26.05 -47.62 -16.95
CA VAL A 294 -27.08 -47.75 -17.99
C VAL A 294 -27.53 -46.37 -18.46
N LEU A 295 -28.05 -46.27 -19.68
CA LEU A 295 -28.68 -45.09 -20.19
C LEU A 295 -30.12 -45.08 -19.71
N VAL A 296 -30.53 -44.02 -18.98
CA VAL A 296 -31.89 -43.80 -18.47
C VAL A 296 -32.31 -42.41 -18.81
N ASP A 297 -33.62 -42.17 -18.88
CA ASP A 297 -34.14 -40.81 -18.92
C ASP A 297 -34.19 -40.27 -17.51
N ASP A 298 -33.57 -39.08 -17.32
CA ASP A 298 -33.51 -38.39 -16.04
C ASP A 298 -33.62 -36.87 -16.25
N THR A 299 -34.20 -36.19 -15.24
CA THR A 299 -34.34 -34.72 -15.32
C THR A 299 -32.96 -34.06 -15.30
N GLY A 300 -32.66 -33.33 -16.35
CA GLY A 300 -31.35 -32.69 -16.54
C GLY A 300 -30.35 -33.55 -17.35
N GLY A 301 -30.83 -34.60 -18.03
CA GLY A 301 -29.97 -35.35 -18.97
C GLY A 301 -29.30 -34.40 -19.98
N GLY A 302 -27.98 -34.55 -20.17
CA GLY A 302 -27.15 -33.67 -20.99
C GLY A 302 -26.26 -32.69 -20.23
N VAL A 303 -26.58 -32.29 -18.99
CA VAL A 303 -25.85 -31.29 -18.21
C VAL A 303 -24.36 -31.66 -17.98
N CYS A 304 -24.03 -32.94 -17.90
CA CYS A 304 -22.63 -33.39 -17.84
C CYS A 304 -21.81 -33.01 -19.06
N GLN A 305 -22.44 -32.73 -20.20
CA GLN A 305 -21.71 -32.22 -21.37
C GLN A 305 -21.29 -30.76 -21.16
N THR A 306 -22.15 -29.92 -20.58
CA THR A 306 -21.80 -28.54 -20.22
C THR A 306 -20.69 -28.50 -19.18
N SER A 307 -20.77 -29.31 -18.12
CA SER A 307 -19.71 -29.37 -17.10
C SER A 307 -18.37 -29.87 -17.66
N SER A 308 -18.41 -30.84 -18.60
CA SER A 308 -17.18 -31.32 -19.26
C SER A 308 -16.60 -30.28 -20.24
N THR A 309 -17.44 -29.48 -20.89
CA THR A 309 -16.99 -28.37 -21.74
C THR A 309 -16.33 -27.29 -20.89
N LEU A 310 -16.96 -26.91 -19.75
CA LEU A 310 -16.36 -25.98 -18.77
C LEU A 310 -15.03 -26.53 -18.24
N PHE A 311 -14.98 -27.78 -17.83
CA PHE A 311 -13.76 -28.45 -17.36
C PHE A 311 -12.61 -28.33 -18.37
N ASN A 312 -12.87 -28.61 -19.63
CA ASN A 312 -11.87 -28.51 -20.68
C ASN A 312 -11.37 -27.08 -20.90
N ALA A 313 -12.26 -26.08 -20.83
CA ALA A 313 -11.88 -24.68 -20.90
C ALA A 313 -11.04 -24.26 -19.68
N VAL A 314 -11.45 -24.68 -18.48
CA VAL A 314 -10.77 -24.39 -17.20
C VAL A 314 -9.33 -24.93 -17.17
N VAL A 315 -9.12 -26.20 -17.61
CA VAL A 315 -7.76 -26.77 -17.66
C VAL A 315 -6.87 -26.01 -18.65
N ARG A 316 -7.43 -25.60 -19.81
CA ARG A 316 -6.70 -24.83 -20.83
C ARG A 316 -6.43 -23.38 -20.39
N ALA A 317 -7.14 -22.89 -19.37
CA ALA A 317 -6.88 -21.60 -18.74
C ALA A 317 -5.90 -21.68 -17.56
N ASP A 318 -5.26 -22.82 -17.34
CA ASP A 318 -4.34 -23.11 -16.23
C ASP A 318 -4.95 -22.99 -14.82
N LEU A 319 -6.26 -23.11 -14.71
CA LEU A 319 -6.94 -23.04 -13.42
C LEU A 319 -6.85 -24.36 -12.67
N THR A 320 -6.85 -24.31 -11.35
CA THR A 320 -6.68 -25.48 -10.48
C THR A 320 -7.98 -26.26 -10.34
N ILE A 321 -7.95 -27.57 -10.66
CA ILE A 321 -9.08 -28.46 -10.46
C ILE A 321 -9.14 -28.92 -9.00
N VAL A 322 -10.22 -28.57 -8.31
CA VAL A 322 -10.45 -28.95 -6.90
C VAL A 322 -11.24 -30.24 -6.79
N LYS A 323 -12.30 -30.38 -7.62
CA LYS A 323 -13.15 -31.58 -7.61
C LYS A 323 -13.57 -31.95 -9.03
N ARG A 324 -13.39 -33.21 -9.38
CA ARG A 324 -13.80 -33.78 -10.66
C ARG A 324 -14.07 -35.27 -10.53
N SER A 325 -15.10 -35.75 -11.19
CA SER A 325 -15.42 -37.19 -11.33
C SER A 325 -15.52 -37.58 -12.79
N ALA A 326 -15.15 -38.84 -13.10
CA ALA A 326 -15.34 -39.41 -14.42
C ALA A 326 -16.69 -40.14 -14.49
N HIS A 327 -17.22 -40.31 -15.72
CA HIS A 327 -18.34 -41.23 -15.98
C HIS A 327 -17.92 -42.70 -15.76
N SER A 328 -18.88 -43.55 -15.52
CA SER A 328 -18.66 -45.00 -15.45
C SER A 328 -18.27 -45.63 -16.81
N TRP A 329 -18.60 -44.96 -17.91
CA TRP A 329 -18.18 -45.30 -19.27
C TRP A 329 -17.80 -44.04 -20.07
N PRO A 330 -17.04 -44.17 -21.19
CA PRO A 330 -16.67 -43.03 -22.02
C PRO A 330 -17.88 -42.30 -22.63
N SER A 331 -17.91 -40.98 -22.55
CA SER A 331 -18.83 -40.15 -23.31
C SER A 331 -18.39 -40.02 -24.77
N SER A 332 -19.31 -39.61 -25.64
CA SER A 332 -19.04 -39.39 -27.08
C SER A 332 -18.68 -37.97 -27.46
N TYR A 333 -18.85 -37.00 -26.55
CA TYR A 333 -18.68 -35.57 -26.83
C TYR A 333 -17.30 -35.01 -26.44
N VAL A 334 -16.48 -35.77 -25.70
CA VAL A 334 -15.07 -35.46 -25.42
C VAL A 334 -14.25 -36.73 -25.48
N ASN A 335 -12.93 -36.62 -25.54
CA ASN A 335 -12.01 -37.78 -25.47
C ASN A 335 -12.18 -38.54 -24.14
N LYS A 336 -11.86 -39.81 -24.16
CA LYS A 336 -11.81 -40.63 -22.94
C LYS A 336 -10.84 -39.98 -21.94
N GLY A 337 -11.23 -39.86 -20.68
CA GLY A 337 -10.43 -39.21 -19.66
C GLY A 337 -10.69 -37.68 -19.47
N GLU A 338 -11.37 -37.04 -20.41
CA GLU A 338 -11.59 -35.57 -20.42
C GLU A 338 -13.01 -35.16 -20.02
N VAL A 339 -13.70 -35.92 -19.19
CA VAL A 339 -15.04 -35.64 -18.69
C VAL A 339 -15.02 -35.06 -17.28
N ALA A 340 -16.01 -34.28 -16.95
CA ALA A 340 -16.35 -33.85 -15.57
C ALA A 340 -17.83 -34.17 -15.33
N THR A 341 -18.09 -35.27 -14.58
CA THR A 341 -19.43 -35.72 -14.27
C THR A 341 -20.02 -34.94 -13.12
N VAL A 342 -21.26 -34.50 -13.26
CA VAL A 342 -22.01 -33.83 -12.20
C VAL A 342 -23.33 -34.54 -11.95
N TYR A 343 -23.71 -34.66 -10.68
CA TYR A 343 -24.97 -35.21 -10.22
C TYR A 343 -25.34 -34.60 -8.87
N TRP A 344 -26.47 -33.92 -8.79
CA TRP A 344 -26.88 -33.22 -7.57
C TRP A 344 -27.31 -34.17 -6.48
N PRO A 345 -26.87 -34.02 -5.21
CA PRO A 345 -25.82 -33.07 -4.75
C PRO A 345 -24.42 -33.74 -4.70
N SER A 346 -24.26 -34.98 -5.11
CA SER A 346 -23.14 -35.86 -4.75
C SER A 346 -21.89 -35.71 -5.64
N LEU A 347 -22.07 -35.51 -6.95
CA LEU A 347 -20.96 -35.34 -7.87
C LEU A 347 -20.93 -33.91 -8.41
N ASP A 348 -19.78 -33.24 -8.23
CA ASP A 348 -19.59 -31.87 -8.63
C ASP A 348 -18.30 -31.67 -9.42
N PHE A 349 -18.28 -30.59 -10.20
CA PHE A 349 -17.08 -30.05 -10.79
C PHE A 349 -16.77 -28.71 -10.14
N VAL A 350 -15.59 -28.62 -9.49
CA VAL A 350 -15.13 -27.43 -8.78
C VAL A 350 -13.72 -27.09 -9.23
N PHE A 351 -13.50 -25.82 -9.55
CA PHE A 351 -12.17 -25.29 -9.84
C PHE A 351 -11.89 -24.04 -9.00
N LYS A 352 -10.61 -23.67 -8.90
CA LYS A 352 -10.11 -22.54 -8.12
C LYS A 352 -9.29 -21.60 -8.99
N ASN A 353 -9.44 -20.32 -8.78
CA ASN A 353 -8.56 -19.30 -9.30
C ASN A 353 -7.42 -19.03 -8.30
N GLU A 354 -6.20 -19.49 -8.61
CA GLU A 354 -5.01 -19.20 -7.80
C GLU A 354 -4.18 -18.04 -8.38
N GLY A 355 -4.67 -17.39 -9.43
CA GLY A 355 -4.05 -16.22 -10.04
C GLY A 355 -4.21 -14.94 -9.21
N LYS A 356 -3.61 -13.87 -9.70
CA LYS A 356 -3.65 -12.55 -9.06
C LYS A 356 -4.87 -11.71 -9.44
N PHE A 357 -5.54 -12.06 -10.53
CA PHE A 357 -6.65 -11.32 -11.10
C PHE A 357 -7.91 -12.19 -11.22
N PRO A 358 -9.10 -11.57 -11.27
CA PRO A 358 -10.34 -12.30 -11.51
C PRO A 358 -10.32 -13.05 -12.85
N VAL A 359 -11.02 -14.19 -12.90
CA VAL A 359 -11.34 -14.88 -14.14
C VAL A 359 -12.85 -14.87 -14.37
N PHE A 360 -13.25 -14.80 -15.63
CA PHE A 360 -14.63 -14.65 -16.05
C PHE A 360 -15.01 -15.83 -16.96
N VAL A 361 -16.16 -16.43 -16.68
CA VAL A 361 -16.71 -17.55 -17.46
C VAL A 361 -17.75 -16.99 -18.41
N VAL A 362 -17.58 -17.23 -19.69
CA VAL A 362 -18.58 -16.93 -20.73
C VAL A 362 -19.04 -18.24 -21.33
N ALA A 363 -20.34 -18.52 -21.32
CA ALA A 363 -20.88 -19.79 -21.77
C ALA A 363 -22.20 -19.59 -22.52
N TRP A 364 -22.38 -20.35 -23.59
CA TRP A 364 -23.64 -20.30 -24.35
C TRP A 364 -23.86 -21.61 -25.12
N TYR A 365 -25.11 -21.81 -25.50
CA TYR A 365 -25.50 -22.88 -26.43
C TYR A 365 -26.09 -22.23 -27.69
N ALA A 366 -25.55 -22.61 -28.86
CA ALA A 366 -26.06 -22.22 -30.16
C ALA A 366 -25.72 -23.29 -31.22
N ASP A 367 -26.58 -23.48 -32.20
CA ASP A 367 -26.32 -24.34 -33.37
C ASP A 367 -25.81 -25.75 -33.02
N GLN A 368 -26.47 -26.41 -32.07
CA GLN A 368 -26.09 -27.73 -31.55
C GLN A 368 -24.65 -27.79 -30.98
N THR A 369 -24.18 -26.67 -30.44
CA THR A 369 -22.86 -26.56 -29.85
C THR A 369 -22.97 -25.82 -28.53
N VAL A 370 -22.40 -26.38 -27.47
CA VAL A 370 -22.16 -25.66 -26.22
C VAL A 370 -20.69 -25.22 -26.21
N THR A 371 -20.50 -23.93 -25.96
CA THR A 371 -19.17 -23.30 -25.91
C THR A 371 -18.96 -22.67 -24.55
N VAL A 372 -17.76 -22.82 -24.02
CA VAL A 372 -17.29 -22.12 -22.82
C VAL A 372 -15.95 -21.45 -23.12
N GLU A 373 -15.86 -20.18 -22.77
CA GLU A 373 -14.65 -19.37 -22.84
C GLU A 373 -14.28 -18.89 -21.43
N ILE A 374 -13.00 -18.84 -21.15
CA ILE A 374 -12.44 -18.27 -19.94
C ILE A 374 -11.69 -16.99 -20.33
N TYR A 375 -12.06 -15.88 -19.67
CA TYR A 375 -11.44 -14.58 -19.85
C TYR A 375 -10.70 -14.19 -18.56
N GLY A 376 -9.59 -13.48 -18.70
CA GLY A 376 -8.75 -13.06 -17.57
C GLY A 376 -7.38 -12.64 -18.03
N GLN A 377 -6.42 -12.72 -17.12
CA GLN A 377 -5.01 -12.52 -17.45
C GLN A 377 -4.54 -13.63 -18.40
N LEU A 378 -3.96 -13.24 -19.53
CA LEU A 378 -3.39 -14.17 -20.52
C LEU A 378 -2.22 -14.93 -19.90
N LEU A 379 -2.00 -16.16 -20.37
CA LEU A 379 -0.84 -16.95 -19.99
C LEU A 379 0.45 -16.27 -20.47
N GLU A 380 1.50 -16.39 -19.67
CA GLU A 380 2.77 -15.74 -19.94
C GLU A 380 3.38 -16.16 -21.29
N ASN A 381 4.03 -15.22 -21.96
CA ASN A 381 4.75 -15.45 -23.22
C ASN A 381 3.90 -16.06 -24.35
N GLY A 382 2.57 -15.84 -24.33
CA GLY A 382 1.67 -16.42 -25.32
C GLY A 382 1.53 -17.94 -25.22
N MET A 383 1.85 -18.51 -24.07
CA MET A 383 1.71 -19.94 -23.77
C MET A 383 0.28 -20.41 -24.06
N LYS A 384 0.15 -21.63 -24.52
CA LYS A 384 -1.13 -22.33 -24.71
C LYS A 384 -1.11 -23.63 -23.97
N ILE A 385 -2.26 -24.05 -23.50
CA ILE A 385 -2.42 -25.33 -22.78
C ILE A 385 -3.44 -26.17 -23.51
N ASP A 386 -3.12 -27.47 -23.63
CA ASP A 386 -4.00 -28.46 -24.21
C ASP A 386 -4.12 -29.68 -23.30
N LEU A 387 -5.11 -30.54 -23.60
CA LEU A 387 -5.24 -31.89 -23.00
C LEU A 387 -4.94 -32.94 -24.01
N GLU A 388 -4.21 -33.97 -23.60
CA GLU A 388 -3.98 -35.18 -24.37
C GLU A 388 -4.29 -36.39 -23.50
N SER A 389 -5.13 -37.27 -24.03
CA SER A 389 -5.53 -38.48 -23.32
C SER A 389 -5.18 -39.71 -24.13
N THR A 390 -4.43 -40.65 -23.52
CA THR A 390 -3.95 -41.88 -24.16
C THR A 390 -4.51 -43.12 -23.46
N VAL A 391 -5.09 -44.05 -24.21
CA VAL A 391 -5.53 -45.33 -23.69
C VAL A 391 -4.28 -46.22 -23.44
N THR A 392 -4.01 -46.48 -22.16
CA THR A 392 -2.86 -47.28 -21.73
C THR A 392 -3.19 -48.77 -21.63
N LYS A 393 -4.49 -49.09 -21.40
CA LYS A 393 -4.94 -50.47 -21.31
C LYS A 393 -6.38 -50.61 -21.78
N THR A 394 -6.63 -51.68 -22.54
CA THR A 394 -7.97 -52.13 -22.94
C THR A 394 -8.36 -53.37 -22.12
N ILE A 395 -9.52 -53.30 -21.44
CA ILE A 395 -10.01 -54.33 -20.53
C ILE A 395 -11.17 -55.04 -21.24
N LYS A 396 -10.95 -56.28 -21.65
CA LYS A 396 -11.99 -57.09 -22.31
C LYS A 396 -13.02 -57.51 -21.26
N PRO A 397 -14.34 -57.39 -21.56
CA PRO A 397 -15.39 -57.91 -20.68
C PRO A 397 -15.42 -59.44 -20.72
N SER A 398 -15.91 -60.08 -19.65
CA SER A 398 -16.20 -61.50 -19.64
C SER A 398 -17.25 -61.85 -20.71
N ASP A 399 -17.13 -63.03 -21.31
CA ASP A 399 -18.12 -63.60 -22.21
C ASP A 399 -19.29 -64.29 -21.47
N GLU A 400 -19.15 -64.48 -20.17
CA GLU A 400 -20.20 -65.02 -19.31
C GLU A 400 -21.36 -64.01 -19.18
N ILE A 401 -22.59 -64.51 -19.16
CA ILE A 401 -23.79 -63.71 -18.93
C ILE A 401 -24.07 -63.68 -17.43
N LEU A 402 -24.19 -62.45 -16.89
CA LEU A 402 -24.62 -62.20 -15.52
C LEU A 402 -26.18 -62.27 -15.47
N TYR A 403 -26.72 -63.20 -14.69
CA TYR A 403 -28.13 -63.24 -14.42
C TYR A 403 -28.43 -62.57 -13.05
N THR A 404 -29.23 -61.52 -13.07
CA THR A 404 -29.60 -60.78 -11.86
C THR A 404 -31.10 -60.90 -11.62
N LEU A 405 -31.49 -61.39 -10.44
CA LEU A 405 -32.91 -61.46 -10.03
C LEU A 405 -33.43 -60.03 -9.89
N ASP A 406 -34.56 -59.72 -10.55
CA ASP A 406 -35.27 -58.47 -10.47
C ASP A 406 -36.76 -58.73 -10.13
N PRO A 407 -37.14 -58.58 -8.86
CA PRO A 407 -38.51 -58.85 -8.42
C PRO A 407 -39.55 -57.90 -9.02
N SER A 408 -39.13 -56.80 -9.63
CA SER A 408 -40.08 -55.86 -10.29
C SER A 408 -40.60 -56.35 -11.64
N LEU A 409 -39.92 -57.34 -12.22
CA LEU A 409 -40.35 -57.94 -13.46
C LEU A 409 -41.49 -58.93 -13.23
N PRO A 410 -42.39 -59.19 -14.21
CA PRO A 410 -43.38 -60.27 -14.10
C PRO A 410 -42.71 -61.64 -13.93
N VAL A 411 -43.28 -62.49 -13.06
CA VAL A 411 -42.75 -63.84 -12.83
C VAL A 411 -42.63 -64.63 -14.14
N GLY A 412 -41.52 -65.29 -14.34
CA GLY A 412 -41.25 -66.11 -15.55
C GLY A 412 -40.69 -65.25 -16.73
N THR A 413 -40.46 -63.98 -16.55
CA THR A 413 -39.91 -63.08 -17.63
C THR A 413 -38.41 -62.84 -17.51
N ARG A 414 -37.81 -62.49 -18.64
CA ARG A 414 -36.41 -62.04 -18.74
C ARG A 414 -36.33 -60.76 -19.54
N GLN A 415 -35.48 -59.85 -19.10
CA GLN A 415 -35.23 -58.58 -19.78
C GLN A 415 -33.70 -58.38 -19.96
N SER A 416 -33.28 -57.69 -20.99
CA SER A 416 -31.86 -57.28 -21.14
C SER A 416 -31.57 -56.20 -20.09
N GLY A 417 -30.59 -56.48 -19.21
CA GLY A 417 -29.99 -55.48 -18.32
C GLY A 417 -28.84 -54.74 -19.03
N ARG A 418 -27.68 -54.69 -18.40
CA ARG A 418 -26.51 -54.00 -18.94
C ARG A 418 -25.95 -54.73 -20.19
N ASP A 419 -25.55 -53.93 -21.18
CA ASP A 419 -24.89 -54.43 -22.34
C ASP A 419 -23.39 -54.71 -22.09
N LYS A 420 -22.83 -55.66 -22.82
CA LYS A 420 -21.41 -56.00 -22.84
C LYS A 420 -20.61 -54.77 -23.35
N ARG A 421 -19.61 -54.32 -22.54
CA ARG A 421 -18.78 -53.15 -22.90
C ARG A 421 -17.32 -53.39 -22.54
N THR A 422 -16.42 -52.91 -23.42
CA THR A 422 -14.98 -52.89 -23.19
C THR A 422 -14.64 -51.78 -22.20
N GLY A 423 -13.80 -52.09 -21.23
CA GLY A 423 -13.22 -51.13 -20.30
C GLY A 423 -11.89 -50.55 -20.78
N TYR A 424 -11.46 -49.48 -20.16
CA TYR A 424 -10.23 -48.80 -20.52
C TYR A 424 -9.55 -48.20 -19.28
N GLU A 425 -8.20 -48.18 -19.29
CA GLU A 425 -7.40 -47.27 -18.46
C GLU A 425 -6.85 -46.18 -19.38
N VAL A 426 -7.00 -44.93 -18.97
CA VAL A 426 -6.67 -43.76 -19.80
C VAL A 426 -5.89 -42.76 -18.96
N ASP A 427 -4.68 -42.46 -19.39
CA ASP A 427 -3.86 -41.39 -18.82
C ASP A 427 -4.15 -40.09 -19.53
N THR A 428 -4.44 -39.03 -18.74
CA THR A 428 -4.68 -37.67 -19.24
C THR A 428 -3.54 -36.77 -18.80
N TYR A 429 -3.01 -36.03 -19.77
CA TYR A 429 -1.89 -35.10 -19.60
C TYR A 429 -2.32 -33.68 -19.93
N LYS A 430 -1.80 -32.72 -19.19
CA LYS A 430 -1.81 -31.29 -19.49
C LYS A 430 -0.53 -30.99 -20.27
N ILE A 431 -0.70 -30.42 -21.45
CA ILE A 431 0.39 -30.11 -22.37
C ILE A 431 0.57 -28.62 -22.43
N TYR A 432 1.72 -28.15 -22.00
CA TYR A 432 2.09 -26.74 -22.12
C TYR A 432 2.83 -26.55 -23.44
N LYS A 433 2.42 -25.54 -24.20
CA LYS A 433 2.96 -25.22 -25.53
C LYS A 433 3.41 -23.75 -25.53
N ASP A 434 4.48 -23.46 -26.24
CA ASP A 434 4.89 -22.09 -26.50
C ASP A 434 3.93 -21.36 -27.45
N SER A 435 4.22 -20.09 -27.75
CA SER A 435 3.43 -19.29 -28.69
C SER A 435 3.40 -19.86 -30.12
N GLU A 436 4.42 -20.63 -30.52
CA GLU A 436 4.55 -21.28 -31.83
C GLU A 436 3.81 -22.62 -31.86
N GLY A 437 3.40 -23.17 -30.69
CA GLY A 437 2.67 -24.41 -30.55
C GLY A 437 3.56 -25.62 -30.27
N ASN A 438 4.86 -25.43 -30.01
CA ASN A 438 5.76 -26.52 -29.62
C ASN A 438 5.50 -26.91 -28.17
N GLU A 439 5.55 -28.23 -27.89
CA GLU A 439 5.43 -28.73 -26.53
C GLU A 439 6.68 -28.36 -25.71
N ILE A 440 6.47 -27.70 -24.57
CA ILE A 440 7.54 -27.31 -23.62
C ILE A 440 7.48 -28.11 -22.33
N GLU A 441 6.30 -28.59 -21.93
CA GLU A 441 6.10 -29.42 -20.74
C GLU A 441 4.89 -30.35 -20.90
N ARG A 442 4.98 -31.54 -20.36
CA ARG A 442 3.92 -32.53 -20.29
C ARG A 442 3.73 -32.97 -18.84
N LYS A 443 2.58 -32.74 -18.27
CA LYS A 443 2.26 -33.08 -16.88
C LYS A 443 1.10 -34.05 -16.82
N LYS A 444 1.32 -35.23 -16.26
CA LYS A 444 0.23 -36.18 -16.01
C LYS A 444 -0.70 -35.62 -14.96
N LEU A 445 -2.00 -35.56 -15.27
CA LEU A 445 -3.03 -35.09 -14.34
C LEU A 445 -3.64 -36.26 -13.55
N TRP A 446 -4.12 -37.29 -14.24
CA TRP A 446 -4.76 -38.45 -13.62
C TRP A 446 -4.77 -39.67 -14.57
N THR A 447 -5.14 -40.83 -13.99
CA THR A 447 -5.57 -42.01 -14.71
C THR A 447 -7.07 -42.20 -14.49
N THR A 448 -7.84 -42.35 -15.57
CA THR A 448 -9.28 -42.64 -15.52
C THR A 448 -9.48 -44.10 -15.88
N THR A 449 -10.18 -44.87 -15.03
CA THR A 449 -10.53 -46.29 -15.29
C THR A 449 -12.01 -46.38 -15.61
N TYR A 450 -12.30 -46.84 -16.82
CA TYR A 450 -13.62 -47.25 -17.25
C TYR A 450 -13.70 -48.78 -17.11
N ARG A 451 -14.63 -49.29 -16.28
CA ARG A 451 -14.76 -50.73 -16.04
C ARG A 451 -15.39 -51.43 -17.22
N ALA A 452 -14.87 -52.62 -17.55
CA ALA A 452 -15.54 -53.51 -18.48
C ALA A 452 -16.82 -54.03 -17.83
N THR A 453 -17.89 -54.18 -18.61
CA THR A 453 -19.17 -54.76 -18.16
C THR A 453 -19.50 -55.98 -19.02
N GLN A 454 -19.90 -57.09 -18.38
CA GLN A 454 -20.42 -58.26 -19.08
C GLN A 454 -21.89 -58.06 -19.41
N LYS A 455 -22.43 -58.87 -20.34
CA LYS A 455 -23.86 -58.92 -20.66
C LYS A 455 -24.64 -59.31 -19.40
N GLU A 456 -25.66 -58.57 -19.08
CA GLU A 456 -26.56 -58.84 -17.96
C GLU A 456 -27.98 -59.12 -18.47
N ILE A 457 -28.60 -60.14 -17.87
CA ILE A 457 -30.01 -60.47 -18.09
C ILE A 457 -30.69 -60.40 -16.72
N LEU A 458 -31.67 -59.51 -16.62
CA LEU A 458 -32.57 -59.42 -15.48
C LEU A 458 -33.65 -60.50 -15.63
N TYR A 459 -33.97 -61.21 -14.54
CA TYR A 459 -34.97 -62.26 -14.58
C TYR A 459 -35.79 -62.26 -13.27
N ASN A 460 -37.05 -62.75 -13.35
CA ASN A 460 -37.85 -63.08 -12.17
C ASN A 460 -38.37 -64.47 -12.29
N ASP A 461 -37.97 -65.38 -11.41
CA ASP A 461 -38.40 -66.78 -11.34
C ASP A 461 -39.39 -67.04 -10.20
N GLY A 462 -39.83 -65.97 -9.51
CA GLY A 462 -40.76 -66.08 -8.36
C GLY A 462 -40.05 -66.38 -7.04
N SER A 463 -38.76 -66.59 -7.00
CA SER A 463 -38.03 -66.99 -5.78
C SER A 463 -37.97 -65.88 -4.72
N ALA A 464 -38.09 -64.62 -5.10
CA ALA A 464 -38.07 -63.47 -4.18
C ALA A 464 -39.37 -63.36 -3.33
N SER A 465 -40.48 -63.92 -3.78
CA SER A 465 -41.74 -63.96 -3.02
C SER A 465 -41.77 -65.04 -1.89
N ALA A 466 -40.84 -65.99 -1.93
CA ALA A 466 -40.72 -67.05 -0.94
C ALA A 466 -39.85 -66.69 0.29
N ALA A 467 -39.17 -65.53 0.27
CA ALA A 467 -38.33 -65.06 1.37
C ALA A 467 -39.02 -64.03 2.30
N SER A 468 -40.30 -63.72 2.07
CA SER A 468 -41.09 -62.75 2.85
C SER A 468 -42.32 -63.37 3.54
N GLU A 469 -42.38 -64.71 3.76
CA GLU A 469 -43.32 -65.41 4.62
C GLU A 469 -42.70 -65.89 5.94
#